data_bcf2094cfc18a84659fd95d483e01cf3
#
_entry.id   bcf2094cfc18a84659fd95d483e01cf3
#
_cell.length_a   1.000
_cell.length_b   1.000
_cell.length_c   1.000
_cell.angle_alpha   90.00
_cell.angle_beta   90.00
_cell.angle_gamma   90.00
#
_symmetry.space_group_name_H-M   'P 1'
#
loop_
_entity.id
_entity.type
_entity.pdbx_description
1 polymer ?
#
loop_
_entity_poly.entity_id
_entity_poly.type
_entity_poly.pdbx_seq_one_letter_code
_entity_poly.pdbx_strand_id
1 'polypeptide(L)'
;MTVLFAFSRVDWLSVFHLRETVIEEKIGELYWDLFSKTQTFVEKKSVMAPLDTLLSTLCRANDISRDKIEIHVIESEEVNAFAFPGNHLVIYTSLLSQCNDEGELCGVMAHEVAHIEKGHVMDKLMKEIGFSTLVAMIGGSQGAEALGQLVQVLSSTAYSRTLEREADETAVHY
;
A
#
# COMPACT_ATOMS: atom_id res chain seq x y z
N MET A 1 50.31 -16.67 17.47
CA MET A 1 49.04 -17.29 17.03
C MET A 1 47.97 -16.20 17.07
N THR A 2 47.83 -15.52 15.95
CA THR A 2 46.97 -14.33 15.81
C THR A 2 45.61 -14.77 15.30
N VAL A 3 44.59 -14.73 16.13
CA VAL A 3 43.20 -15.03 15.71
C VAL A 3 42.64 -13.78 15.04
N LEU A 4 42.56 -13.83 13.70
CA LEU A 4 41.84 -12.84 12.91
C LEU A 4 40.32 -13.06 13.12
N PHE A 5 39.69 -12.16 13.88
CA PHE A 5 38.24 -12.04 13.90
C PHE A 5 37.82 -11.46 12.55
N ALA A 6 37.32 -12.33 11.67
CA ALA A 6 36.56 -11.91 10.53
C ALA A 6 35.21 -11.39 11.00
N PHE A 7 35.08 -10.08 11.26
CA PHE A 7 33.82 -9.42 11.35
C PHE A 7 33.19 -9.49 9.95
N SER A 8 32.25 -10.43 9.77
CA SER A 8 31.40 -10.44 8.60
C SER A 8 30.71 -9.06 8.56
N ARG A 9 30.89 -8.36 7.44
CA ARG A 9 30.15 -7.13 7.18
C ARG A 9 28.66 -7.51 7.08
N VAL A 10 27.96 -7.44 8.19
CA VAL A 10 26.51 -7.45 8.17
C VAL A 10 26.14 -6.16 7.48
N ASP A 11 25.54 -6.28 6.31
CA ASP A 11 24.99 -5.13 5.61
C ASP A 11 23.76 -4.65 6.38
N TRP A 12 23.97 -3.69 7.26
CA TRP A 12 22.93 -3.13 8.12
C TRP A 12 21.79 -2.50 7.31
N LEU A 13 22.04 -2.06 6.08
CA LEU A 13 21.04 -1.53 5.17
C LEU A 13 20.08 -2.64 4.73
N SER A 14 20.60 -3.80 4.35
CA SER A 14 19.77 -4.95 3.97
C SER A 14 18.96 -5.48 5.15
N VAL A 15 19.52 -5.48 6.35
CA VAL A 15 18.78 -5.87 7.57
C VAL A 15 17.68 -4.86 7.91
N PHE A 16 17.91 -3.57 7.67
CA PHE A 16 16.91 -2.53 7.86
C PHE A 16 15.74 -2.68 6.86
N HIS A 17 16.04 -2.83 5.58
CA HIS A 17 15.02 -3.05 4.53
C HIS A 17 14.20 -4.33 4.77
N LEU A 18 14.84 -5.43 5.16
CA LEU A 18 14.13 -6.67 5.50
C LEU A 18 13.19 -6.49 6.71
N ARG A 19 13.57 -5.66 7.69
CA ARG A 19 12.69 -5.34 8.84
C ARG A 19 11.52 -4.46 8.46
N GLU A 20 11.73 -3.48 7.59
CA GLU A 20 10.67 -2.62 7.07
C GLU A 20 9.62 -3.44 6.31
N THR A 21 10.04 -4.32 5.41
CA THR A 21 9.13 -5.20 4.65
C THR A 21 8.30 -6.11 5.57
N VAL A 22 8.91 -6.73 6.58
CA VAL A 22 8.19 -7.59 7.53
C VAL A 22 7.21 -6.79 8.40
N ILE A 23 7.55 -5.54 8.75
CA ILE A 23 6.65 -4.67 9.50
C ILE A 23 5.49 -4.24 8.63
N GLU A 24 5.74 -3.87 7.39
CA GLU A 24 4.73 -3.50 6.42
C GLU A 24 3.71 -4.63 6.18
N GLU A 25 4.19 -5.85 5.91
CA GLU A 25 3.33 -7.02 5.76
C GLU A 25 2.44 -7.22 6.98
N LYS A 26 3.01 -7.22 8.19
CA LYS A 26 2.24 -7.43 9.42
C LYS A 26 1.26 -6.30 9.74
N ILE A 27 1.62 -5.07 9.47
CA ILE A 27 0.72 -3.92 9.61
C ILE A 27 -0.39 -4.02 8.57
N GLY A 28 -0.05 -4.40 7.34
CA GLY A 28 -1.01 -4.67 6.26
C GLY A 28 -2.02 -5.74 6.66
N GLU A 29 -1.56 -6.92 7.10
CA GLU A 29 -2.41 -8.01 7.58
C GLU A 29 -3.34 -7.56 8.73
N LEU A 30 -2.79 -6.88 9.75
CA LEU A 30 -3.55 -6.43 10.90
C LEU A 30 -4.65 -5.46 10.50
N TYR A 31 -4.32 -4.48 9.66
CA TYR A 31 -5.29 -3.47 9.26
C TYR A 31 -6.28 -4.01 8.23
N TRP A 32 -5.81 -4.85 7.29
CA TRP A 32 -6.70 -5.51 6.33
C TRP A 32 -7.75 -6.38 7.02
N ASP A 33 -7.37 -7.12 8.05
CA ASP A 33 -8.32 -7.92 8.84
C ASP A 33 -9.39 -7.06 9.53
N LEU A 34 -9.04 -5.86 9.99
CA LEU A 34 -9.98 -4.93 10.60
C LEU A 34 -10.86 -4.23 9.55
N PHE A 35 -10.24 -3.74 8.47
CA PHE A 35 -10.90 -2.98 7.42
C PHE A 35 -11.87 -3.86 6.61
N SER A 36 -11.42 -5.02 6.17
CA SER A 36 -12.21 -5.91 5.31
C SER A 36 -13.53 -6.36 5.95
N LYS A 37 -13.59 -6.50 7.27
CA LYS A 37 -14.81 -6.90 8.01
C LYS A 37 -15.91 -5.83 7.98
N THR A 38 -15.59 -4.61 7.65
CA THR A 38 -16.52 -3.47 7.63
C THR A 38 -16.93 -3.06 6.22
N GLN A 39 -16.38 -3.72 5.19
CA GLN A 39 -16.59 -3.34 3.80
C GLN A 39 -17.45 -4.36 3.04
N THR A 40 -18.12 -3.90 2.01
CA THR A 40 -18.81 -4.75 1.03
C THR A 40 -17.98 -4.84 -0.22
N PHE A 41 -17.43 -6.03 -0.49
CA PHE A 41 -16.57 -6.28 -1.66
C PHE A 41 -17.38 -6.64 -2.90
N VAL A 42 -16.90 -6.17 -4.05
CA VAL A 42 -17.40 -6.55 -5.37
C VAL A 42 -16.48 -7.62 -5.96
N GLU A 43 -16.93 -8.87 -5.93
CA GLU A 43 -16.17 -10.03 -6.45
C GLU A 43 -16.64 -10.50 -7.84
N LYS A 44 -17.54 -9.73 -8.47
CA LYS A 44 -18.07 -10.08 -9.79
C LYS A 44 -16.96 -10.14 -10.84
N LYS A 45 -16.80 -11.28 -11.49
CA LYS A 45 -15.78 -11.49 -12.53
C LYS A 45 -15.85 -10.45 -13.66
N SER A 46 -17.04 -9.97 -14.00
CA SER A 46 -17.23 -8.92 -15.01
C SER A 46 -16.65 -7.55 -14.60
N VAL A 47 -16.41 -7.32 -13.30
CA VAL A 47 -15.78 -6.12 -12.78
C VAL A 47 -14.29 -6.37 -12.56
N MET A 48 -13.96 -7.47 -11.92
CA MET A 48 -12.57 -7.76 -11.50
C MET A 48 -11.66 -8.11 -12.69
N ALA A 49 -12.13 -8.86 -13.69
CA ALA A 49 -11.27 -9.30 -14.78
C ALA A 49 -10.75 -8.13 -15.68
N PRO A 50 -11.53 -7.12 -16.05
CA PRO A 50 -11.01 -5.94 -16.73
C PRO A 50 -9.97 -5.18 -15.91
N LEU A 51 -10.21 -4.98 -14.61
CA LEU A 51 -9.29 -4.30 -13.69
C LEU A 51 -7.97 -5.06 -13.55
N ASP A 52 -8.04 -6.38 -13.40
CA ASP A 52 -6.84 -7.23 -13.35
C ASP A 52 -6.05 -7.17 -14.66
N THR A 53 -6.73 -7.13 -15.79
CA THR A 53 -6.09 -6.98 -17.11
C THR A 53 -5.39 -5.63 -17.24
N LEU A 54 -6.04 -4.56 -16.81
CA LEU A 54 -5.49 -3.20 -16.84
C LEU A 54 -4.27 -3.08 -15.94
N LEU A 55 -4.39 -3.54 -14.69
CA LEU A 55 -3.27 -3.56 -13.73
C LEU A 55 -2.11 -4.42 -14.22
N SER A 56 -2.39 -5.60 -14.78
CA SER A 56 -1.35 -6.48 -15.32
C SER A 56 -0.62 -5.84 -16.51
N THR A 57 -1.33 -5.07 -17.32
CA THR A 57 -0.74 -4.36 -18.45
C THR A 57 0.15 -3.22 -17.96
N LEU A 58 -0.32 -2.44 -16.99
CA LEU A 58 0.44 -1.38 -16.33
C LEU A 58 1.74 -1.93 -15.70
N CYS A 59 1.61 -2.96 -14.88
CA CYS A 59 2.76 -3.58 -14.20
C CYS A 59 3.80 -4.12 -15.19
N ARG A 60 3.34 -4.85 -16.22
CA ARG A 60 4.24 -5.43 -17.24
C ARG A 60 4.97 -4.36 -18.05
N ALA A 61 4.32 -3.23 -18.37
CA ALA A 61 4.92 -2.15 -19.12
C ALA A 61 6.04 -1.43 -18.33
N ASN A 62 6.03 -1.55 -17.01
CA ASN A 62 6.90 -0.79 -16.11
C ASN A 62 7.79 -1.67 -15.21
N ASP A 63 7.95 -2.95 -15.54
CA ASP A 63 8.76 -3.92 -14.78
C ASP A 63 8.35 -4.07 -13.30
N ILE A 64 7.06 -3.84 -13.01
CA ILE A 64 6.48 -3.99 -11.66
C ILE A 64 6.00 -5.42 -11.48
N SER A 65 6.28 -6.01 -10.32
CA SER A 65 5.79 -7.36 -9.95
C SER A 65 4.30 -7.35 -9.68
N ARG A 66 3.48 -7.74 -10.69
CA ARG A 66 2.01 -7.82 -10.57
C ARG A 66 1.55 -8.69 -9.40
N ASP A 67 2.24 -9.79 -9.14
CA ASP A 67 1.87 -10.77 -8.09
C ASP A 67 1.98 -10.19 -6.66
N LYS A 68 2.61 -9.05 -6.50
CA LYS A 68 2.72 -8.38 -5.21
C LYS A 68 1.56 -7.43 -4.91
N ILE A 69 0.75 -7.06 -5.90
CA ILE A 69 -0.33 -6.09 -5.74
C ILE A 69 -1.67 -6.80 -5.70
N GLU A 70 -2.41 -6.64 -4.62
CA GLU A 70 -3.76 -7.16 -4.46
C GLU A 70 -4.78 -6.06 -4.75
N ILE A 71 -5.59 -6.24 -5.80
CA ILE A 71 -6.63 -5.28 -6.18
C ILE A 71 -7.99 -5.67 -5.58
N HIS A 72 -8.68 -4.69 -5.01
CA HIS A 72 -9.98 -4.84 -4.38
C HIS A 72 -10.95 -3.78 -4.86
N VAL A 73 -12.21 -4.17 -5.05
CA VAL A 73 -13.29 -3.22 -5.34
C VAL A 73 -14.27 -3.24 -4.19
N ILE A 74 -14.64 -2.07 -3.69
CA ILE A 74 -15.53 -1.88 -2.55
C ILE A 74 -16.75 -1.05 -2.97
N GLU A 75 -17.94 -1.47 -2.55
CA GLU A 75 -19.15 -0.69 -2.74
C GLU A 75 -19.09 0.59 -1.87
N SER A 76 -19.09 1.74 -2.52
CA SER A 76 -19.06 3.05 -1.84
C SER A 76 -19.65 4.12 -2.75
N GLU A 77 -20.32 5.11 -2.14
CA GLU A 77 -20.78 6.33 -2.82
C GLU A 77 -19.65 7.38 -2.92
N GLU A 78 -18.57 7.21 -2.18
CA GLU A 78 -17.39 8.06 -2.24
C GLU A 78 -16.60 7.76 -3.51
N VAL A 79 -16.13 8.81 -4.19
CA VAL A 79 -15.27 8.69 -5.39
C VAL A 79 -13.83 8.64 -4.93
N ASN A 80 -13.27 7.44 -4.84
CA ASN A 80 -11.93 7.26 -4.29
C ASN A 80 -11.24 5.98 -4.78
N ALA A 81 -9.89 6.01 -4.77
CA ALA A 81 -9.02 4.86 -4.76
C ALA A 81 -7.86 5.17 -3.81
N PHE A 82 -7.21 4.16 -3.27
CA PHE A 82 -6.07 4.34 -2.39
C PHE A 82 -5.20 3.10 -2.28
N ALA A 83 -3.91 3.34 -2.08
CA ALA A 83 -2.94 2.34 -1.70
C ALA A 83 -2.99 2.05 -0.19
N PHE A 84 -2.70 0.80 0.18
CA PHE A 84 -2.83 0.28 1.52
C PHE A 84 -1.57 -0.52 1.89
N PRO A 85 -1.19 -0.60 3.18
CA PRO A 85 -0.04 -1.42 3.58
C PRO A 85 -0.24 -2.89 3.19
N GLY A 86 0.84 -3.56 2.81
CA GLY A 86 0.78 -4.92 2.27
C GLY A 86 0.42 -4.96 0.78
N ASN A 87 0.64 -3.84 0.07
CA ASN A 87 0.45 -3.71 -1.38
C ASN A 87 -0.99 -3.92 -1.86
N HIS A 88 -1.98 -3.57 -1.05
CA HIS A 88 -3.37 -3.57 -1.48
C HIS A 88 -3.70 -2.28 -2.24
N LEU A 89 -4.35 -2.42 -3.38
CA LEU A 89 -4.95 -1.34 -4.17
C LEU A 89 -6.46 -1.42 -4.02
N VAL A 90 -7.07 -0.43 -3.41
CA VAL A 90 -8.52 -0.36 -3.21
C VAL A 90 -9.13 0.65 -4.16
N ILE A 91 -10.20 0.26 -4.85
CA ILE A 91 -10.97 1.11 -5.76
C ILE A 91 -12.43 1.09 -5.34
N TYR A 92 -13.05 2.25 -5.23
CA TYR A 92 -14.47 2.36 -4.91
C TYR A 92 -15.34 2.32 -6.17
N THR A 93 -16.54 1.73 -6.06
CA THR A 93 -17.48 1.59 -7.19
C THR A 93 -17.88 2.93 -7.81
N SER A 94 -17.97 3.99 -7.01
CA SER A 94 -18.29 5.32 -7.52
C SER A 94 -17.18 5.89 -8.40
N LEU A 95 -15.90 5.59 -8.10
CA LEU A 95 -14.81 5.97 -9.00
C LEU A 95 -14.93 5.24 -10.34
N LEU A 96 -15.17 3.92 -10.33
CA LEU A 96 -15.37 3.15 -11.57
C LEU A 96 -16.50 3.68 -12.43
N SER A 97 -17.58 4.17 -11.79
CA SER A 97 -18.73 4.72 -12.52
C SER A 97 -18.50 6.14 -13.03
N GLN A 98 -17.52 6.87 -12.50
CA GLN A 98 -17.18 8.22 -12.95
C GLN A 98 -16.11 8.27 -14.03
N CYS A 99 -15.25 7.27 -14.11
CA CYS A 99 -14.28 7.20 -15.21
C CYS A 99 -15.01 7.06 -16.55
N ASN A 100 -14.68 7.92 -17.51
CA ASN A 100 -15.29 7.92 -18.83
C ASN A 100 -14.66 6.86 -19.75
N ASP A 101 -13.41 6.50 -19.49
CA ASP A 101 -12.67 5.51 -20.27
C ASP A 101 -11.61 4.78 -19.43
N GLU A 102 -10.97 3.78 -20.03
CA GLU A 102 -9.92 3.00 -19.39
C GLU A 102 -8.67 3.83 -19.09
N GLY A 103 -8.40 4.90 -19.85
CA GLY A 103 -7.23 5.75 -19.65
C GLY A 103 -7.32 6.56 -18.35
N GLU A 104 -8.50 7.12 -18.04
CA GLU A 104 -8.73 7.81 -16.77
C GLU A 104 -8.52 6.87 -15.59
N LEU A 105 -9.08 5.66 -15.67
CA LEU A 105 -8.93 4.65 -14.62
C LEU A 105 -7.47 4.19 -14.52
N CYS A 106 -6.79 3.98 -15.63
CA CYS A 106 -5.38 3.61 -15.66
C CYS A 106 -4.50 4.68 -14.99
N GLY A 107 -4.77 5.96 -15.24
CA GLY A 107 -4.08 7.07 -14.59
C GLY A 107 -4.21 7.03 -13.06
N VAL A 108 -5.42 6.81 -12.55
CA VAL A 108 -5.64 6.65 -11.11
C VAL A 108 -4.89 5.42 -10.57
N MET A 109 -5.01 4.28 -11.25
CA MET A 109 -4.30 3.06 -10.84
C MET A 109 -2.78 3.24 -10.87
N ALA A 110 -2.24 3.94 -11.85
CA ALA A 110 -0.81 4.25 -11.95
C ALA A 110 -0.34 5.11 -10.77
N HIS A 111 -1.14 6.10 -10.37
CA HIS A 111 -0.86 6.94 -9.21
C HIS A 111 -0.81 6.11 -7.91
N GLU A 112 -1.81 5.26 -7.68
CA GLU A 112 -1.84 4.41 -6.48
C GLU A 112 -0.72 3.34 -6.48
N VAL A 113 -0.42 2.75 -7.64
CA VAL A 113 0.72 1.84 -7.81
C VAL A 113 2.04 2.57 -7.53
N ALA A 114 2.18 3.84 -7.90
CA ALA A 114 3.36 4.62 -7.55
C ALA A 114 3.50 4.80 -6.03
N HIS A 115 2.40 5.03 -5.29
CA HIS A 115 2.43 5.06 -3.83
C HIS A 115 2.89 3.72 -3.22
N ILE A 116 2.46 2.59 -3.80
CA ILE A 116 2.90 1.25 -3.38
C ILE A 116 4.40 1.06 -3.65
N GLU A 117 4.84 1.25 -4.89
CA GLU A 117 6.23 1.00 -5.31
C GLU A 117 7.25 1.92 -4.61
N LYS A 118 6.83 3.12 -4.23
CA LYS A 118 7.66 4.08 -3.49
C LYS A 118 7.61 3.90 -1.97
N GLY A 119 6.75 3.03 -1.44
CA GLY A 119 6.61 2.82 -0.01
C GLY A 119 5.96 3.98 0.75
N HIS A 120 5.23 4.87 0.06
CA HIS A 120 4.65 6.09 0.64
C HIS A 120 3.69 5.81 1.80
N VAL A 121 3.01 4.66 1.77
CA VAL A 121 2.11 4.25 2.84
C VAL A 121 2.87 4.04 4.14
N MET A 122 4.01 3.35 4.09
CA MET A 122 4.86 3.14 5.27
C MET A 122 5.54 4.42 5.73
N ASP A 123 5.99 5.27 4.81
CA ASP A 123 6.56 6.59 5.14
C ASP A 123 5.57 7.45 5.92
N LYS A 124 4.30 7.46 5.49
CA LYS A 124 3.21 8.14 6.19
C LYS A 124 3.00 7.57 7.59
N LEU A 125 2.89 6.24 7.71
CA LEU A 125 2.72 5.55 8.99
C LEU A 125 3.89 5.81 9.94
N MET A 126 5.12 5.71 9.46
CA MET A 126 6.29 5.98 10.28
C MET A 126 6.36 7.43 10.75
N LYS A 127 5.94 8.37 9.91
CA LYS A 127 5.93 9.80 10.25
C LYS A 127 4.84 10.15 11.27
N GLU A 128 3.63 9.59 11.14
CA GLU A 128 2.48 9.98 11.94
C GLU A 128 2.32 9.15 13.23
N ILE A 129 2.68 7.88 13.21
CA ILE A 129 2.55 6.96 14.34
C ILE A 129 3.91 6.73 15.02
N GLY A 130 4.97 6.62 14.24
CA GLY A 130 6.33 6.32 14.70
C GLY A 130 6.64 4.81 14.74
N PHE A 131 7.88 4.49 14.42
CA PHE A 131 8.37 3.11 14.28
C PHE A 131 8.15 2.24 15.53
N SER A 132 8.47 2.78 16.71
CA SER A 132 8.34 2.04 17.98
C SER A 132 6.89 1.64 18.28
N THR A 133 5.94 2.50 17.95
CA THR A 133 4.51 2.23 18.13
C THR A 133 4.02 1.16 17.15
N LEU A 134 4.45 1.23 15.89
CA LEU A 134 4.14 0.20 14.88
C LEU A 134 4.67 -1.18 15.29
N VAL A 135 5.91 -1.26 15.78
CA VAL A 135 6.49 -2.51 16.29
C VAL A 135 5.72 -3.03 17.49
N ALA A 136 5.30 -2.16 18.39
CA ALA A 136 4.54 -2.54 19.58
C ALA A 136 3.12 -3.04 19.22
N MET A 137 2.50 -2.49 18.17
CA MET A 137 1.21 -2.98 17.63
C MET A 137 1.33 -4.43 17.13
N ILE A 138 2.37 -4.72 16.34
CA ILE A 138 2.64 -6.08 15.84
C ILE A 138 2.88 -7.07 16.99
N GLY A 139 3.53 -6.62 18.05
CA GLY A 139 3.78 -7.43 19.26
C GLY A 139 2.55 -7.68 20.13
N GLY A 140 1.39 -7.13 19.76
CA GLY A 140 0.13 -7.28 20.52
C GLY A 140 0.13 -6.56 21.87
N SER A 141 1.11 -5.68 22.14
CA SER A 141 1.24 -4.96 23.40
C SER A 141 0.48 -3.64 23.46
N GLN A 142 -0.16 -3.24 22.37
CA GLN A 142 -0.90 -1.98 22.25
C GLN A 142 -2.40 -2.21 22.34
N GLY A 143 -3.08 -1.32 23.09
CA GLY A 143 -4.52 -1.36 23.29
C GLY A 143 -5.31 -0.77 22.08
N ALA A 144 -6.64 -0.73 22.26
CA ALA A 144 -7.58 -0.24 21.25
C ALA A 144 -7.30 1.20 20.76
N GLU A 145 -6.65 2.04 21.59
CA GLU A 145 -6.28 3.41 21.22
C GLU A 145 -5.24 3.45 20.07
N ALA A 146 -4.21 2.61 20.12
CA ALA A 146 -3.20 2.55 19.08
C ALA A 146 -3.77 2.01 17.76
N LEU A 147 -4.65 1.02 17.82
CA LEU A 147 -5.40 0.53 16.65
C LEU A 147 -6.30 1.63 16.07
N GLY A 148 -6.95 2.43 16.93
CA GLY A 148 -7.73 3.58 16.51
C GLY A 148 -6.90 4.63 15.77
N GLN A 149 -5.68 4.92 16.24
CA GLN A 149 -4.75 5.82 15.55
C GLN A 149 -4.34 5.25 14.17
N LEU A 150 -4.02 3.96 14.08
CA LEU A 150 -3.69 3.32 12.81
C LEU A 150 -4.84 3.46 11.80
N VAL A 151 -6.07 3.14 12.22
CA VAL A 151 -7.26 3.30 11.39
C VAL A 151 -7.42 4.75 10.94
N GLN A 152 -7.27 5.72 11.83
CA GLN A 152 -7.40 7.15 11.51
C GLN A 152 -6.36 7.60 10.49
N VAL A 153 -5.10 7.21 10.64
CA VAL A 153 -4.01 7.58 9.73
C VAL A 153 -4.24 6.97 8.35
N LEU A 154 -4.61 5.71 8.29
CA LEU A 154 -4.82 5.00 7.02
C LEU A 154 -6.12 5.41 6.32
N SER A 155 -7.16 5.79 7.06
CA SER A 155 -8.40 6.33 6.47
C SER A 155 -8.22 7.75 5.91
N SER A 156 -7.17 8.46 6.34
CA SER A 156 -6.79 9.73 5.73
C SER A 156 -6.08 9.45 4.41
N THR A 157 -6.70 9.75 3.28
CA THR A 157 -6.11 9.61 1.94
C THR A 157 -5.07 10.68 1.62
N ALA A 158 -4.86 11.68 2.50
CA ALA A 158 -3.93 12.76 2.26
C ALA A 158 -2.48 12.33 2.54
N TYR A 159 -1.66 12.34 1.53
CA TYR A 159 -0.20 12.31 1.66
C TYR A 159 0.39 13.72 1.72
N SER A 160 1.65 13.82 2.07
CA SER A 160 2.33 15.11 2.00
C SER A 160 2.48 15.54 0.53
N ARG A 161 2.52 16.87 0.28
CA ARG A 161 2.69 17.39 -1.10
C ARG A 161 3.93 16.84 -1.82
N THR A 162 4.94 16.44 -1.07
CA THR A 162 6.16 15.85 -1.66
C THR A 162 5.89 14.44 -2.17
N LEU A 163 5.19 13.61 -1.39
CA LEU A 163 4.83 12.25 -1.77
C LEU A 163 3.82 12.22 -2.91
N GLU A 164 2.82 13.14 -2.88
CA GLU A 164 1.86 13.30 -3.99
C GLU A 164 2.58 13.65 -5.30
N ARG A 165 3.50 14.64 -5.25
CA ARG A 165 4.25 15.00 -6.45
C ARG A 165 5.13 13.87 -6.95
N GLU A 166 5.76 13.09 -6.07
CA GLU A 166 6.57 11.94 -6.46
C GLU A 166 5.70 10.85 -7.09
N ALA A 167 4.49 10.60 -6.54
CA ALA A 167 3.54 9.68 -7.13
C ALA A 167 3.07 10.15 -8.51
N ASP A 168 2.70 11.42 -8.66
CA ASP A 168 2.31 12.01 -9.94
C ASP A 168 3.42 11.90 -10.99
N GLU A 169 4.64 12.33 -10.65
CA GLU A 169 5.80 12.25 -11.55
C GLU A 169 6.08 10.78 -11.95
N THR A 170 5.94 9.83 -11.03
CA THR A 170 6.14 8.41 -11.30
C THR A 170 5.03 7.86 -12.19
N ALA A 171 3.77 8.16 -11.88
CA ALA A 171 2.61 7.68 -12.62
C ALA A 171 2.60 8.17 -14.09
N VAL A 172 3.10 9.38 -14.36
CA VAL A 172 3.22 9.90 -15.74
C VAL A 172 4.22 9.10 -16.59
N HIS A 173 5.16 8.41 -15.94
CA HIS A 173 6.13 7.56 -16.62
C HIS A 173 5.62 6.12 -16.83
N TYR A 174 4.56 5.73 -16.12
CA TYR A 174 3.91 4.43 -16.26
C TYR A 174 2.94 4.40 -17.44
#